data_a9ba3cf94b07840b23aa53398954dcdf
#
_entry.id   a9ba3cf94b07840b23aa53398954dcdf
#
_cell.length_a   1.000
_cell.length_b   1.000
_cell.length_c   1.000
_cell.angle_alpha   90.00
_cell.angle_beta   90.00
_cell.angle_gamma   90.00
#
_symmetry.space_group_name_H-M   'P 1'
#
loop_
_entity.id
_entity.type
_entity.pdbx_description
1 polymer ?
#
loop_
_entity_poly.entity_id
_entity_poly.type
_entity_poly.pdbx_seq_one_letter_code
_entity_poly.pdbx_strand_id
1 'polypeptide(L)'
;MKTGIIGAGRVGCSLGKYFRSKNADLVGYYDTNAAAAKEAAAFTQTAGFDQVQQLVRESDILFITTPDSLLVPVWEEIKGMSHRNQIICHCSGALSSDSFSGAKEAGVSCSVHPMLPFSNKFSSYQQLEHAFFTVEGHPHAVQVITDLLTSYGNEVCRIDAAAKPEYHAAASILSNQVIAVLDTGYRLLEDCGFSREKAVAATAALVRQNIENVLSQGCVHALTGPIERGDVSTVEKHLHCLNAEDAALYRMLGTRLLAIAEGKNPAQNYENMRHVLLADKQEKENGGSHK
;
A
#
# COMPACT_ATOMS: atom_id res chain seq x y z
N MET A 1 11.51 -1.52 25.96
CA MET A 1 11.95 -0.33 25.22
C MET A 1 10.78 0.63 25.13
N LYS A 2 11.02 1.88 25.47
CA LYS A 2 10.02 2.95 25.43
C LYS A 2 9.81 3.44 24.01
N THR A 3 8.56 3.48 23.56
CA THR A 3 8.22 3.87 22.19
C THR A 3 7.50 5.22 22.20
N GLY A 4 7.96 6.17 21.37
CA GLY A 4 7.30 7.46 21.14
C GLY A 4 6.80 7.56 19.69
N ILE A 5 5.76 8.36 19.45
CA ILE A 5 5.19 8.57 18.12
C ILE A 5 5.11 10.07 17.82
N ILE A 6 5.76 10.46 16.71
CA ILE A 6 5.65 11.80 16.11
C ILE A 6 4.65 11.70 14.94
N GLY A 7 3.56 12.45 15.04
CA GLY A 7 2.42 12.39 14.11
C GLY A 7 1.25 11.60 14.70
N ALA A 8 0.18 12.29 15.03
CA ALA A 8 -1.04 11.72 15.62
C ALA A 8 -2.16 11.53 14.58
N GLY A 9 -1.77 11.26 13.34
CA GLY A 9 -2.65 10.94 12.22
C GLY A 9 -3.20 9.51 12.26
N ARG A 10 -3.75 9.04 11.13
CA ARG A 10 -4.33 7.69 11.03
C ARG A 10 -3.32 6.58 11.33
N VAL A 11 -2.12 6.67 10.77
CA VAL A 11 -1.06 5.66 10.97
C VAL A 11 -0.57 5.67 12.42
N GLY A 12 -0.14 6.83 12.94
CA GLY A 12 0.42 6.93 14.29
C GLY A 12 -0.56 6.53 15.38
N CYS A 13 -1.82 6.97 15.28
CA CYS A 13 -2.85 6.62 16.25
C CYS A 13 -3.17 5.11 16.22
N SER A 14 -3.25 4.51 15.02
CA SER A 14 -3.51 3.07 14.86
C SER A 14 -2.33 2.23 15.36
N LEU A 15 -1.09 2.57 15.00
CA LEU A 15 0.11 1.87 15.49
C LEU A 15 0.22 1.95 17.01
N GLY A 16 0.04 3.14 17.58
CA GLY A 16 0.14 3.28 19.03
C GLY A 16 -0.95 2.51 19.77
N LYS A 17 -2.18 2.48 19.27
CA LYS A 17 -3.24 1.65 19.86
C LYS A 17 -2.92 0.17 19.75
N TYR A 18 -2.41 -0.25 18.61
CA TYR A 18 -1.96 -1.62 18.40
C TYR A 18 -0.82 -2.00 19.36
N PHE A 19 0.21 -1.18 19.47
CA PHE A 19 1.33 -1.41 20.39
C PHE A 19 0.86 -1.50 21.84
N ARG A 20 -0.04 -0.61 22.27
CA ARG A 20 -0.66 -0.69 23.62
C ARG A 20 -1.44 -1.98 23.82
N SER A 21 -2.17 -2.49 22.82
CA SER A 21 -2.87 -3.77 22.92
C SER A 21 -1.93 -4.97 23.08
N LYS A 22 -0.68 -4.83 22.64
CA LYS A 22 0.40 -5.81 22.82
C LYS A 22 1.29 -5.54 24.05
N ASN A 23 0.83 -4.69 24.97
CA ASN A 23 1.53 -4.29 26.20
C ASN A 23 2.88 -3.58 25.99
N ALA A 24 3.07 -2.93 24.82
CA ALA A 24 4.23 -2.09 24.60
C ALA A 24 4.26 -0.89 25.56
N ASP A 25 5.46 -0.48 25.94
CA ASP A 25 5.70 0.74 26.73
C ASP A 25 5.64 1.97 25.80
N LEU A 26 4.41 2.38 25.45
CA LEU A 26 4.16 3.56 24.64
C LEU A 26 4.17 4.80 25.54
N VAL A 27 5.17 5.66 25.35
CA VAL A 27 5.37 6.92 26.09
C VAL A 27 4.26 7.90 25.74
N GLY A 28 4.01 8.12 24.45
CA GLY A 28 2.97 9.03 24.01
C GLY A 28 3.20 9.59 22.60
N TYR A 29 2.58 10.75 22.38
CA TYR A 29 2.52 11.40 21.07
C TYR A 29 2.98 12.84 21.11
N TYR A 30 3.62 13.25 20.03
CA TYR A 30 3.77 14.64 19.65
C TYR A 30 3.18 14.86 18.26
N ASP A 31 2.48 15.95 18.07
CA ASP A 31 1.98 16.45 16.78
C ASP A 31 1.99 17.97 16.81
N THR A 32 2.26 18.61 15.67
CA THR A 32 2.14 20.08 15.54
C THR A 32 0.72 20.57 15.81
N ASN A 33 -0.28 19.72 15.59
CA ASN A 33 -1.63 19.91 16.11
C ASN A 33 -1.76 19.28 17.50
N ALA A 34 -1.58 20.09 18.54
CA ALA A 34 -1.67 19.65 19.93
C ALA A 34 -3.00 18.94 20.29
N ALA A 35 -4.11 19.31 19.64
CA ALA A 35 -5.39 18.63 19.85
C ALA A 35 -5.35 17.19 19.31
N ALA A 36 -4.71 16.95 18.17
CA ALA A 36 -4.55 15.62 17.61
C ALA A 36 -3.66 14.73 18.50
N ALA A 37 -2.57 15.29 19.05
CA ALA A 37 -1.71 14.59 20.01
C ALA A 37 -2.47 14.19 21.29
N LYS A 38 -3.25 15.11 21.87
CA LYS A 38 -4.09 14.85 23.05
C LYS A 38 -5.17 13.81 22.79
N GLU A 39 -5.81 13.85 21.63
CA GLU A 39 -6.83 12.87 21.23
C GLU A 39 -6.23 11.46 21.09
N ALA A 40 -5.08 11.32 20.42
CA ALA A 40 -4.38 10.05 20.29
C ALA A 40 -3.90 9.51 21.64
N ALA A 41 -3.36 10.39 22.49
CA ALA A 41 -2.95 10.07 23.85
C ALA A 41 -4.11 9.55 24.70
N ALA A 42 -5.26 10.22 24.66
CA ALA A 42 -6.47 9.77 25.36
C ALA A 42 -6.95 8.40 24.86
N PHE A 43 -6.96 8.19 23.53
CA PHE A 43 -7.36 6.92 22.93
C PHE A 43 -6.45 5.75 23.32
N THR A 44 -5.15 6.00 23.49
CA THR A 44 -4.15 4.98 23.84
C THR A 44 -3.83 4.93 25.33
N GLN A 45 -4.38 5.84 26.13
CA GLN A 45 -4.10 6.01 27.57
C GLN A 45 -2.59 6.25 27.83
N THR A 46 -2.05 7.25 27.12
CA THR A 46 -0.64 7.66 27.19
C THR A 46 -0.53 9.18 27.34
N ALA A 47 0.67 9.76 27.20
CA ALA A 47 0.90 11.20 27.29
C ALA A 47 0.81 11.90 25.92
N GLY A 48 0.25 13.11 25.89
CA GLY A 48 0.43 14.04 24.79
C GLY A 48 1.50 15.05 25.18
N PHE A 49 2.51 15.21 24.33
CA PHE A 49 3.64 16.12 24.57
C PHE A 49 3.44 17.43 23.83
N ASP A 50 3.64 18.55 24.53
CA ASP A 50 3.60 19.88 23.90
C ASP A 50 4.92 20.24 23.21
N GLN A 51 6.01 19.54 23.52
CA GLN A 51 7.35 19.74 22.95
C GLN A 51 7.94 18.42 22.47
N VAL A 52 8.37 18.38 21.22
CA VAL A 52 8.97 17.18 20.60
C VAL A 52 10.22 16.71 21.35
N GLN A 53 11.01 17.64 21.90
CA GLN A 53 12.23 17.33 22.64
C GLN A 53 12.00 16.41 23.84
N GLN A 54 10.87 16.58 24.52
CA GLN A 54 10.55 15.71 25.67
C GLN A 54 10.26 14.28 25.20
N LEU A 55 9.43 14.12 24.18
CA LEU A 55 9.13 12.80 23.60
C LEU A 55 10.40 12.11 23.10
N VAL A 56 11.27 12.83 22.37
CA VAL A 56 12.55 12.28 21.86
C VAL A 56 13.41 11.77 23.01
N ARG A 57 13.57 12.53 24.08
CA ARG A 57 14.41 12.13 25.23
C ARG A 57 13.87 10.94 26.01
N GLU A 58 12.55 10.77 26.05
CA GLU A 58 11.91 9.69 26.80
C GLU A 58 11.77 8.38 26.01
N SER A 59 12.12 8.37 24.73
CA SER A 59 11.89 7.25 23.82
C SER A 59 13.19 6.53 23.46
N ASP A 60 13.17 5.20 23.47
CA ASP A 60 14.21 4.35 22.90
C ASP A 60 13.97 4.12 21.40
N ILE A 61 12.69 4.04 21.02
CA ILE A 61 12.22 3.89 19.63
C ILE A 61 11.29 5.06 19.31
N LEU A 62 11.55 5.77 18.23
CA LEU A 62 10.68 6.82 17.70
C LEU A 62 10.07 6.39 16.37
N PHE A 63 8.75 6.44 16.27
CA PHE A 63 8.04 6.30 15.01
C PHE A 63 7.63 7.68 14.48
N ILE A 64 8.12 8.06 13.32
CA ILE A 64 7.70 9.25 12.59
C ILE A 64 6.62 8.82 11.59
N THR A 65 5.38 9.21 11.85
CA THR A 65 4.18 8.80 11.10
C THR A 65 3.48 9.97 10.42
N THR A 66 4.25 11.02 10.16
CA THR A 66 3.81 12.18 9.38
C THR A 66 3.70 11.83 7.89
N PRO A 67 3.03 12.66 7.06
CA PRO A 67 3.06 12.50 5.60
C PRO A 67 4.48 12.44 5.05
N ASP A 68 4.70 11.72 3.96
CA ASP A 68 6.02 11.50 3.36
C ASP A 68 6.79 12.79 3.09
N SER A 69 6.11 13.85 2.64
CA SER A 69 6.70 15.17 2.41
C SER A 69 7.26 15.85 3.67
N LEU A 70 6.83 15.42 4.85
CA LEU A 70 7.25 15.97 6.15
C LEU A 70 8.27 15.08 6.88
N LEU A 71 8.56 13.86 6.40
CA LEU A 71 9.48 12.95 7.09
C LEU A 71 10.89 13.55 7.22
N VAL A 72 11.45 14.04 6.13
CA VAL A 72 12.79 14.65 6.14
C VAL A 72 12.81 15.95 6.95
N PRO A 73 11.89 16.91 6.79
CA PRO A 73 11.81 18.08 7.68
C PRO A 73 11.73 17.74 9.17
N VAL A 74 10.90 16.76 9.57
CA VAL A 74 10.81 16.33 10.97
C VAL A 74 12.11 15.70 11.44
N TRP A 75 12.74 14.86 10.61
CA TRP A 75 14.05 14.29 10.94
C TRP A 75 15.12 15.39 11.17
N GLU A 76 15.21 16.37 10.27
CA GLU A 76 16.15 17.49 10.40
C GLU A 76 15.95 18.29 11.70
N GLU A 77 14.71 18.44 12.15
CA GLU A 77 14.38 19.09 13.42
C GLU A 77 14.87 18.29 14.63
N ILE A 78 14.68 16.95 14.62
CA ILE A 78 14.93 16.12 15.81
C ILE A 78 16.31 15.47 15.85
N LYS A 79 17.04 15.38 14.74
CA LYS A 79 18.31 14.64 14.68
C LYS A 79 19.37 15.12 15.69
N GLY A 80 19.39 16.42 15.99
CA GLY A 80 20.28 17.01 17.01
C GLY A 80 19.86 16.73 18.46
N MET A 81 18.67 16.19 18.68
CA MET A 81 18.09 15.84 19.98
C MET A 81 18.18 14.34 20.26
N SER A 82 18.38 13.55 19.21
CA SER A 82 18.43 12.08 19.29
C SER A 82 19.73 11.61 19.95
N HIS A 83 19.68 10.47 20.63
CA HIS A 83 20.82 9.87 21.29
C HIS A 83 21.32 8.61 20.57
N ARG A 84 22.58 8.26 20.80
CA ARG A 84 23.35 7.27 20.02
C ARG A 84 22.73 5.87 19.88
N ASN A 85 21.87 5.46 20.81
CA ASN A 85 21.24 4.13 20.79
C ASN A 85 19.76 4.17 20.40
N GLN A 86 19.26 5.33 20.01
CA GLN A 86 17.87 5.51 19.65
C GLN A 86 17.57 4.91 18.27
N ILE A 87 16.47 4.20 18.14
CA ILE A 87 15.98 3.67 16.87
C ILE A 87 14.93 4.65 16.31
N ILE A 88 15.18 5.16 15.11
CA ILE A 88 14.30 6.10 14.43
C ILE A 88 13.62 5.38 13.28
N CYS A 89 12.30 5.25 13.35
CA CYS A 89 11.49 4.57 12.35
C CYS A 89 10.61 5.56 11.59
N HIS A 90 10.39 5.33 10.32
CA HIS A 90 9.27 5.93 9.60
C HIS A 90 8.38 4.87 8.95
N CYS A 91 7.14 5.25 8.60
CA CYS A 91 6.15 4.32 8.07
C CYS A 91 5.87 4.52 6.57
N SER A 92 6.69 5.28 5.84
CA SER A 92 6.52 5.43 4.40
C SER A 92 6.74 4.11 3.66
N GLY A 93 5.85 3.80 2.73
CA GLY A 93 6.02 2.71 1.78
C GLY A 93 7.00 3.06 0.66
N ALA A 94 7.11 4.35 0.29
CA ALA A 94 7.88 4.82 -0.86
C ALA A 94 9.32 5.24 -0.50
N LEU A 95 9.49 5.96 0.63
CA LEU A 95 10.81 6.46 1.05
C LEU A 95 11.60 5.36 1.75
N SER A 96 12.92 5.32 1.49
CA SER A 96 13.83 4.46 2.23
C SER A 96 14.36 5.14 3.50
N SER A 97 14.90 4.33 4.41
CA SER A 97 15.58 4.80 5.63
C SER A 97 16.79 5.71 5.34
N ASP A 98 17.36 5.67 4.13
CA ASP A 98 18.43 6.54 3.67
C ASP A 98 18.00 8.02 3.63
N SER A 99 16.68 8.29 3.62
CA SER A 99 16.14 9.65 3.74
C SER A 99 16.51 10.33 5.06
N PHE A 100 16.93 9.56 6.08
CA PHE A 100 17.37 10.07 7.37
C PHE A 100 18.90 10.17 7.42
N SER A 101 19.44 11.13 6.66
CA SER A 101 20.89 11.39 6.62
C SER A 101 21.42 11.80 7.99
N GLY A 102 22.66 11.36 8.32
CA GLY A 102 23.29 11.65 9.61
C GLY A 102 22.76 10.85 10.80
N ALA A 103 21.84 9.90 10.58
CA ALA A 103 21.32 9.03 11.65
C ALA A 103 22.41 8.25 12.39
N LYS A 104 23.49 7.85 11.71
CA LYS A 104 24.60 7.08 12.32
C LYS A 104 25.25 7.77 13.53
N GLU A 105 25.19 9.09 13.61
CA GLU A 105 25.74 9.89 14.72
C GLU A 105 24.72 10.10 15.83
N ALA A 106 23.42 10.16 15.47
CA ALA A 106 22.30 10.47 16.35
C ALA A 106 21.48 9.24 16.78
N GLY A 107 21.68 8.08 16.15
CA GLY A 107 20.91 6.86 16.34
C GLY A 107 21.03 5.96 15.12
N VAL A 108 20.10 5.00 14.99
CA VAL A 108 20.03 4.14 13.81
C VAL A 108 18.61 4.18 13.22
N SER A 109 18.50 4.26 11.90
CA SER A 109 17.23 4.43 11.22
C SER A 109 16.75 3.16 10.53
N CYS A 110 15.43 3.00 10.43
CA CYS A 110 14.78 2.00 9.58
C CYS A 110 13.41 2.49 9.07
N SER A 111 13.00 1.95 7.95
CA SER A 111 11.63 2.04 7.48
C SER A 111 10.84 0.84 7.98
N VAL A 112 9.61 1.07 8.44
CA VAL A 112 8.70 0.05 8.98
C VAL A 112 7.32 0.30 8.37
N HIS A 113 7.05 -0.33 7.24
CA HIS A 113 5.80 -0.08 6.52
C HIS A 113 4.78 -1.20 6.76
N PRO A 114 3.66 -0.93 7.43
CA PRO A 114 2.55 -1.87 7.53
C PRO A 114 1.81 -1.95 6.18
N MET A 115 1.68 -3.15 5.62
CA MET A 115 0.94 -3.38 4.37
C MET A 115 -0.56 -3.38 4.63
N LEU A 116 -1.09 -2.22 4.97
CA LEU A 116 -2.49 -2.02 5.35
C LEU A 116 -2.99 -0.64 4.92
N PRO A 117 -4.21 -0.52 4.38
CA PRO A 117 -4.84 0.79 4.17
C PRO A 117 -5.38 1.35 5.50
N PHE A 118 -4.91 2.53 5.90
CA PHE A 118 -5.40 3.23 7.09
C PHE A 118 -6.55 4.16 6.72
N SER A 119 -7.77 3.63 6.65
CA SER A 119 -8.97 4.39 6.30
C SER A 119 -9.53 5.18 7.49
N ASN A 120 -9.42 4.64 8.70
CA ASN A 120 -9.99 5.24 9.92
C ASN A 120 -8.97 5.30 11.05
N LYS A 121 -8.88 6.48 11.70
CA LYS A 121 -7.94 6.77 12.78
C LYS A 121 -8.07 5.85 14.00
N PHE A 122 -9.30 5.45 14.34
CA PHE A 122 -9.62 4.78 15.60
C PHE A 122 -10.02 3.31 15.47
N SER A 123 -10.16 2.80 14.23
CA SER A 123 -10.53 1.39 14.02
C SER A 123 -9.51 0.59 13.21
N SER A 124 -8.66 1.24 12.39
CA SER A 124 -7.68 0.51 11.55
C SER A 124 -6.66 -0.29 12.36
N TYR A 125 -6.43 0.05 13.64
CA TYR A 125 -5.52 -0.72 14.51
C TYR A 125 -5.92 -2.20 14.67
N GLN A 126 -7.22 -2.52 14.57
CA GLN A 126 -7.73 -3.90 14.70
C GLN A 126 -7.21 -4.81 13.57
N GLN A 127 -6.94 -4.25 12.40
CA GLN A 127 -6.43 -4.99 11.24
C GLN A 127 -4.92 -5.20 11.31
N LEU A 128 -4.21 -4.45 12.16
CA LEU A 128 -2.75 -4.59 12.32
C LEU A 128 -2.34 -5.94 12.90
N GLU A 129 -3.22 -6.65 13.58
CA GLU A 129 -2.94 -7.99 14.10
C GLU A 129 -2.61 -9.01 12.99
N HIS A 130 -3.18 -8.81 11.79
CA HIS A 130 -2.97 -9.66 10.63
C HIS A 130 -2.13 -8.99 9.53
N ALA A 131 -1.60 -7.81 9.81
CA ALA A 131 -0.82 -7.08 8.82
C ALA A 131 0.60 -7.65 8.69
N PHE A 132 1.05 -7.75 7.45
CA PHE A 132 2.47 -7.88 7.13
C PHE A 132 3.17 -6.54 7.32
N PHE A 133 4.39 -6.58 7.83
CA PHE A 133 5.26 -5.42 7.85
C PHE A 133 6.46 -5.63 6.94
N THR A 134 6.84 -4.62 6.19
CA THR A 134 8.13 -4.61 5.52
C THR A 134 9.08 -3.70 6.27
N VAL A 135 10.33 -4.14 6.42
CA VAL A 135 11.38 -3.41 7.12
C VAL A 135 12.66 -3.34 6.28
N GLU A 136 13.33 -2.20 6.31
CA GLU A 136 14.68 -2.03 5.75
C GLU A 136 15.41 -0.94 6.52
N GLY A 137 16.74 -0.90 6.42
CA GLY A 137 17.56 0.12 7.07
C GLY A 137 18.77 -0.44 7.80
N HIS A 138 19.19 0.24 8.87
CA HIS A 138 20.35 -0.17 9.64
C HIS A 138 20.14 -1.57 10.28
N PRO A 139 21.09 -2.52 10.13
CA PRO A 139 20.90 -3.92 10.56
C PRO A 139 20.43 -4.09 12.00
N HIS A 140 20.96 -3.29 12.93
CA HIS A 140 20.55 -3.33 14.33
C HIS A 140 19.09 -2.90 14.51
N ALA A 141 18.68 -1.79 13.89
CA ALA A 141 17.30 -1.30 13.96
C ALA A 141 16.31 -2.31 13.34
N VAL A 142 16.66 -2.83 12.15
CA VAL A 142 15.87 -3.86 11.47
C VAL A 142 15.71 -5.11 12.34
N GLN A 143 16.77 -5.56 13.01
CA GLN A 143 16.66 -6.73 13.90
C GLN A 143 15.74 -6.47 15.08
N VAL A 144 15.94 -5.35 15.82
CA VAL A 144 15.11 -5.01 16.99
C VAL A 144 13.63 -4.86 16.61
N ILE A 145 13.34 -4.15 15.51
CA ILE A 145 11.94 -3.97 15.05
C ILE A 145 11.34 -5.28 14.56
N THR A 146 12.11 -6.12 13.87
CA THR A 146 11.64 -7.46 13.44
C THR A 146 11.26 -8.29 14.66
N ASP A 147 12.14 -8.37 15.68
CA ASP A 147 11.89 -9.14 16.88
C ASP A 147 10.67 -8.61 17.65
N LEU A 148 10.53 -7.28 17.73
CA LEU A 148 9.38 -6.63 18.36
C LEU A 148 8.07 -7.01 17.66
N LEU A 149 7.96 -6.82 16.34
CA LEU A 149 6.75 -7.10 15.58
C LEU A 149 6.42 -8.60 15.55
N THR A 150 7.44 -9.45 15.43
CA THR A 150 7.26 -10.92 15.51
C THR A 150 6.76 -11.35 16.88
N SER A 151 7.22 -10.71 17.97
CA SER A 151 6.70 -10.99 19.33
C SER A 151 5.22 -10.60 19.47
N TYR A 152 4.70 -9.70 18.64
CA TYR A 152 3.28 -9.33 18.58
C TYR A 152 2.44 -10.27 17.70
N GLY A 153 3.09 -11.20 17.00
CA GLY A 153 2.46 -12.16 16.10
C GLY A 153 2.42 -11.72 14.63
N ASN A 154 3.07 -10.61 14.29
CA ASN A 154 3.11 -10.15 12.90
C ASN A 154 4.17 -10.89 12.08
N GLU A 155 3.88 -11.07 10.80
CA GLU A 155 4.89 -11.44 9.82
C GLU A 155 5.66 -10.22 9.34
N VAL A 156 6.99 -10.38 9.20
CA VAL A 156 7.89 -9.30 8.82
C VAL A 156 8.76 -9.75 7.65
N CYS A 157 8.75 -8.98 6.56
CA CYS A 157 9.62 -9.19 5.42
C CYS A 157 10.71 -8.11 5.37
N ARG A 158 11.97 -8.50 5.23
CA ARG A 158 13.08 -7.57 5.00
C ARG A 158 13.24 -7.34 3.50
N ILE A 159 13.35 -6.09 3.10
CA ILE A 159 13.58 -5.69 1.71
C ILE A 159 14.82 -4.80 1.63
N ASP A 160 15.38 -4.66 0.44
CA ASP A 160 16.45 -3.70 0.19
C ASP A 160 15.87 -2.28 0.06
N ALA A 161 16.61 -1.29 0.53
CA ALA A 161 16.23 0.12 0.41
C ALA A 161 15.99 0.53 -1.06
N ALA A 162 16.80 0.01 -1.99
CA ALA A 162 16.64 0.25 -3.43
C ALA A 162 15.35 -0.35 -4.01
N ALA A 163 14.77 -1.35 -3.40
CA ALA A 163 13.52 -1.97 -3.85
C ALA A 163 12.25 -1.20 -3.42
N LYS A 164 12.35 -0.21 -2.55
CA LYS A 164 11.20 0.55 -2.02
C LYS A 164 10.28 1.14 -3.10
N PRO A 165 10.78 1.76 -4.18
CA PRO A 165 9.91 2.31 -5.21
C PRO A 165 9.07 1.24 -5.92
N GLU A 166 9.67 0.11 -6.28
CA GLU A 166 8.97 -1.01 -6.92
C GLU A 166 7.97 -1.67 -5.97
N TYR A 167 8.40 -1.91 -4.72
CA TYR A 167 7.55 -2.42 -3.66
C TYR A 167 6.30 -1.55 -3.44
N HIS A 168 6.48 -0.23 -3.36
CA HIS A 168 5.35 0.68 -3.14
C HIS A 168 4.44 0.78 -4.38
N ALA A 169 5.01 0.72 -5.59
CA ALA A 169 4.23 0.62 -6.81
C ALA A 169 3.37 -0.65 -6.82
N ALA A 170 3.92 -1.79 -6.41
CA ALA A 170 3.16 -3.04 -6.27
C ALA A 170 2.02 -2.91 -5.24
N ALA A 171 2.30 -2.35 -4.06
CA ALA A 171 1.27 -2.10 -3.04
C ALA A 171 0.17 -1.16 -3.56
N SER A 172 0.52 -0.11 -4.31
CA SER A 172 -0.45 0.80 -4.94
C SER A 172 -1.31 0.11 -6.00
N ILE A 173 -0.72 -0.76 -6.83
CA ILE A 173 -1.47 -1.54 -7.82
C ILE A 173 -2.49 -2.45 -7.13
N LEU A 174 -2.09 -3.13 -6.06
CA LEU A 174 -2.93 -4.08 -5.33
C LEU A 174 -4.01 -3.42 -4.46
N SER A 175 -3.92 -2.13 -4.22
CA SER A 175 -4.87 -1.38 -3.39
C SER A 175 -5.59 -0.27 -4.17
N ASN A 176 -4.89 0.83 -4.46
CA ASN A 176 -5.52 2.02 -5.03
C ASN A 176 -6.00 1.81 -6.47
N GLN A 177 -5.22 1.10 -7.32
CA GLN A 177 -5.61 0.92 -8.71
C GLN A 177 -6.76 -0.07 -8.88
N VAL A 178 -6.94 -1.01 -7.95
CA VAL A 178 -8.15 -1.85 -7.89
C VAL A 178 -9.42 -1.01 -7.74
N ILE A 179 -9.36 0.08 -6.94
CA ILE A 179 -10.50 0.99 -6.79
C ILE A 179 -10.84 1.66 -8.14
N ALA A 180 -9.84 2.09 -8.91
CA ALA A 180 -10.06 2.69 -10.22
C ALA A 180 -10.67 1.70 -11.22
N VAL A 181 -10.23 0.45 -11.22
CA VAL A 181 -10.83 -0.62 -12.07
C VAL A 181 -12.29 -0.85 -11.69
N LEU A 182 -12.61 -0.93 -10.40
CA LEU A 182 -13.99 -1.10 -9.92
C LEU A 182 -14.86 0.10 -10.29
N ASP A 183 -14.36 1.32 -10.11
CA ASP A 183 -15.09 2.55 -10.46
C ASP A 183 -15.42 2.60 -11.96
N THR A 184 -14.46 2.25 -12.82
CA THR A 184 -14.70 2.12 -14.26
C THR A 184 -15.81 1.12 -14.57
N GLY A 185 -15.79 -0.07 -13.94
CA GLY A 185 -16.84 -1.06 -14.12
C GLY A 185 -18.22 -0.58 -13.66
N TYR A 186 -18.29 0.11 -12.52
CA TYR A 186 -19.55 0.68 -12.02
C TYR A 186 -20.10 1.78 -12.95
N ARG A 187 -19.25 2.64 -13.49
CA ARG A 187 -19.65 3.66 -14.46
C ARG A 187 -20.24 3.03 -15.74
N LEU A 188 -19.59 2.00 -16.27
CA LEU A 188 -20.12 1.28 -17.43
C LEU A 188 -21.49 0.62 -17.16
N LEU A 189 -21.76 0.18 -15.92
CA LEU A 189 -23.08 -0.33 -15.54
C LEU A 189 -24.10 0.81 -15.40
N GLU A 190 -23.68 2.01 -14.97
CA GLU A 190 -24.56 3.18 -14.96
C GLU A 190 -24.97 3.56 -16.38
N ASP A 191 -24.08 3.47 -17.38
CA ASP A 191 -24.40 3.66 -18.80
C ASP A 191 -25.40 2.60 -19.31
N CYS A 192 -25.45 1.42 -18.67
CA CYS A 192 -26.45 0.37 -18.92
C CYS A 192 -27.79 0.58 -18.16
N GLY A 193 -27.94 1.68 -17.41
CA GLY A 193 -29.18 2.04 -16.72
C GLY A 193 -29.25 1.58 -15.24
N PHE A 194 -28.16 1.13 -14.64
CA PHE A 194 -28.12 0.88 -13.21
C PHE A 194 -27.93 2.21 -12.45
N SER A 195 -28.48 2.33 -11.23
CA SER A 195 -27.93 3.34 -10.31
C SER A 195 -26.62 2.85 -9.71
N ARG A 196 -25.76 3.78 -9.24
CA ARG A 196 -24.48 3.43 -8.61
C ARG A 196 -24.65 2.38 -7.48
N GLU A 197 -25.66 2.57 -6.63
CA GLU A 197 -25.94 1.64 -5.52
C GLU A 197 -26.32 0.26 -6.04
N LYS A 198 -27.13 0.18 -7.10
CA LYS A 198 -27.50 -1.08 -7.73
C LYS A 198 -26.31 -1.74 -8.43
N ALA A 199 -25.46 -0.99 -9.11
CA ALA A 199 -24.24 -1.50 -9.75
C ALA A 199 -23.31 -2.17 -8.71
N VAL A 200 -23.05 -1.48 -7.59
CA VAL A 200 -22.24 -2.02 -6.48
C VAL A 200 -22.90 -3.27 -5.88
N ALA A 201 -24.19 -3.23 -5.58
CA ALA A 201 -24.89 -4.37 -4.97
C ALA A 201 -24.93 -5.60 -5.90
N ALA A 202 -25.20 -5.40 -7.19
CA ALA A 202 -25.30 -6.49 -8.17
C ALA A 202 -23.97 -7.19 -8.41
N THR A 203 -22.84 -6.46 -8.32
CA THR A 203 -21.51 -7.01 -8.59
C THR A 203 -20.73 -7.41 -7.33
N ALA A 204 -21.27 -7.15 -6.15
CA ALA A 204 -20.57 -7.41 -4.89
C ALA A 204 -20.12 -8.88 -4.73
N ALA A 205 -20.97 -9.83 -5.09
CA ALA A 205 -20.64 -11.26 -5.05
C ALA A 205 -19.58 -11.62 -6.08
N LEU A 206 -19.68 -11.09 -7.31
CA LEU A 206 -18.70 -11.31 -8.38
C LEU A 206 -17.31 -10.82 -7.98
N VAL A 207 -17.22 -9.59 -7.46
CA VAL A 207 -15.94 -8.98 -7.05
C VAL A 207 -15.31 -9.76 -5.89
N ARG A 208 -16.10 -10.06 -4.83
CA ARG A 208 -15.59 -10.82 -3.68
C ARG A 208 -15.11 -12.20 -4.09
N GLN A 209 -15.89 -12.94 -4.87
CA GLN A 209 -15.53 -14.29 -5.28
C GLN A 209 -14.25 -14.32 -6.12
N ASN A 210 -14.06 -13.35 -7.03
CA ASN A 210 -12.82 -13.25 -7.80
C ASN A 210 -11.60 -13.00 -6.90
N ILE A 211 -11.71 -12.09 -5.92
CA ILE A 211 -10.61 -11.84 -4.97
C ILE A 211 -10.33 -13.08 -4.13
N GLU A 212 -11.35 -13.73 -3.57
CA GLU A 212 -11.20 -14.98 -2.79
C GLU A 212 -10.53 -16.09 -3.62
N ASN A 213 -10.94 -16.26 -4.88
CA ASN A 213 -10.32 -17.24 -5.78
C ASN A 213 -8.83 -16.93 -6.01
N VAL A 214 -8.47 -15.65 -6.21
CA VAL A 214 -7.06 -15.26 -6.37
C VAL A 214 -6.26 -15.53 -5.10
N LEU A 215 -6.81 -15.19 -3.93
CA LEU A 215 -6.13 -15.38 -2.64
C LEU A 215 -5.95 -16.86 -2.28
N SER A 216 -6.91 -17.72 -2.65
CA SER A 216 -6.89 -19.15 -2.29
C SER A 216 -6.12 -20.02 -3.27
N GLN A 217 -6.13 -19.72 -4.57
CA GLN A 217 -5.56 -20.60 -5.61
C GLN A 217 -4.61 -19.90 -6.60
N GLY A 218 -4.38 -18.58 -6.42
CA GLY A 218 -3.50 -17.79 -7.28
C GLY A 218 -4.14 -17.36 -8.60
N CYS A 219 -3.53 -16.37 -9.27
CA CYS A 219 -4.06 -15.74 -10.47
C CYS A 219 -4.28 -16.72 -11.64
N VAL A 220 -3.38 -17.69 -11.81
CA VAL A 220 -3.45 -18.66 -12.93
C VAL A 220 -4.72 -19.52 -12.84
N HIS A 221 -5.00 -20.09 -11.68
CA HIS A 221 -6.17 -20.95 -11.49
C HIS A 221 -7.47 -20.15 -11.39
N ALA A 222 -7.42 -18.96 -10.80
CA ALA A 222 -8.60 -18.09 -10.65
C ALA A 222 -9.07 -17.47 -11.96
N LEU A 223 -8.18 -17.31 -12.96
CA LEU A 223 -8.54 -16.66 -14.22
C LEU A 223 -9.59 -17.46 -14.99
N THR A 224 -10.66 -16.78 -15.38
CA THR A 224 -11.75 -17.26 -16.26
C THR A 224 -12.13 -16.14 -17.24
N GLY A 225 -13.05 -16.41 -18.15
CA GLY A 225 -13.62 -15.39 -19.03
C GLY A 225 -13.17 -15.47 -20.49
N PRO A 226 -13.58 -14.49 -21.34
CA PRO A 226 -13.40 -14.59 -22.78
C PRO A 226 -11.94 -14.61 -23.21
N ILE A 227 -11.05 -13.86 -22.56
CA ILE A 227 -9.62 -13.84 -22.88
C ILE A 227 -9.00 -15.21 -22.57
N GLU A 228 -9.31 -15.80 -21.43
CA GLU A 228 -8.80 -17.11 -21.02
C GLU A 228 -9.25 -18.22 -21.98
N ARG A 229 -10.49 -18.15 -22.47
CA ARG A 229 -11.03 -19.10 -23.45
C ARG A 229 -10.61 -18.83 -24.90
N GLY A 230 -9.93 -17.72 -25.19
CA GLY A 230 -9.59 -17.30 -26.54
C GLY A 230 -10.80 -16.83 -27.38
N ASP A 231 -11.87 -16.35 -26.73
CA ASP A 231 -13.09 -15.89 -27.39
C ASP A 231 -12.89 -14.46 -27.95
N VAL A 232 -12.26 -14.40 -29.10
CA VAL A 232 -11.92 -13.17 -29.83
C VAL A 232 -13.17 -12.35 -30.13
N SER A 233 -14.25 -13.02 -30.58
CA SER A 233 -15.47 -12.31 -31.01
C SER A 233 -16.14 -11.53 -29.86
N THR A 234 -16.11 -12.07 -28.66
CA THR A 234 -16.60 -11.38 -27.47
C THR A 234 -15.72 -10.19 -27.09
N VAL A 235 -14.41 -10.33 -27.17
CA VAL A 235 -13.46 -9.25 -26.88
C VAL A 235 -13.60 -8.08 -27.86
N GLU A 236 -13.75 -8.38 -29.17
CA GLU A 236 -14.02 -7.37 -30.19
C GLU A 236 -15.32 -6.59 -29.93
N LYS A 237 -16.40 -7.28 -29.54
CA LYS A 237 -17.67 -6.63 -29.16
C LYS A 237 -17.49 -5.71 -27.94
N HIS A 238 -16.73 -6.15 -26.94
CA HIS A 238 -16.42 -5.28 -25.78
C HIS A 238 -15.67 -4.03 -26.21
N LEU A 239 -14.61 -4.17 -27.00
CA LEU A 239 -13.82 -3.05 -27.48
C LEU A 239 -14.62 -2.08 -28.36
N HIS A 240 -15.59 -2.59 -29.14
CA HIS A 240 -16.42 -1.80 -30.02
C HIS A 240 -17.44 -0.92 -29.27
N CYS A 241 -17.94 -1.36 -28.11
CA CYS A 241 -18.91 -0.61 -27.33
C CYS A 241 -18.27 0.38 -26.33
N LEU A 242 -16.96 0.28 -26.07
CA LEU A 242 -16.23 1.14 -25.14
C LEU A 242 -15.76 2.43 -25.85
N ASN A 243 -15.73 3.52 -25.11
CA ASN A 243 -15.03 4.73 -25.57
C ASN A 243 -13.51 4.51 -25.63
N ALA A 244 -12.77 5.44 -26.23
CA ALA A 244 -11.33 5.27 -26.49
C ALA A 244 -10.50 5.08 -25.20
N GLU A 245 -10.85 5.76 -24.11
CA GLU A 245 -10.14 5.66 -22.82
C GLU A 245 -10.39 4.30 -22.15
N ASP A 246 -11.63 3.86 -22.06
CA ASP A 246 -12.01 2.58 -21.49
C ASP A 246 -11.49 1.40 -22.33
N ALA A 247 -11.50 1.54 -23.66
CA ALA A 247 -10.92 0.54 -24.57
C ALA A 247 -9.41 0.42 -24.37
N ALA A 248 -8.69 1.52 -24.14
CA ALA A 248 -7.26 1.50 -23.83
C ALA A 248 -6.97 0.77 -22.51
N LEU A 249 -7.75 1.07 -21.45
CA LEU A 249 -7.66 0.38 -20.17
C LEU A 249 -7.97 -1.13 -20.34
N TYR A 250 -9.05 -1.46 -21.04
CA TYR A 250 -9.45 -2.85 -21.29
C TYR A 250 -8.36 -3.64 -22.04
N ARG A 251 -7.74 -3.06 -23.06
CA ARG A 251 -6.62 -3.69 -23.79
C ARG A 251 -5.39 -3.89 -22.91
N MET A 252 -5.05 -2.87 -22.10
CA MET A 252 -3.89 -2.97 -21.20
C MET A 252 -4.05 -4.11 -20.18
N LEU A 253 -5.20 -4.16 -19.52
CA LEU A 253 -5.53 -5.25 -18.59
C LEU A 253 -5.66 -6.58 -19.33
N GLY A 254 -6.29 -6.59 -20.51
CA GLY A 254 -6.45 -7.76 -21.36
C GLY A 254 -5.11 -8.40 -21.75
N THR A 255 -4.11 -7.59 -22.07
CA THR A 255 -2.75 -8.07 -22.36
C THR A 255 -2.11 -8.76 -21.15
N ARG A 256 -2.36 -8.27 -19.93
CA ARG A 256 -1.89 -8.93 -18.70
C ARG A 256 -2.64 -10.24 -18.45
N LEU A 257 -3.95 -10.25 -18.64
CA LEU A 257 -4.76 -11.47 -18.54
C LEU A 257 -4.34 -12.52 -19.59
N LEU A 258 -4.01 -12.10 -20.80
CA LEU A 258 -3.52 -12.99 -21.86
C LEU A 258 -2.23 -13.71 -21.45
N ALA A 259 -1.27 -13.00 -20.86
CA ALA A 259 -0.03 -13.62 -20.38
C ALA A 259 -0.29 -14.68 -19.29
N ILE A 260 -1.30 -14.46 -18.42
CA ILE A 260 -1.73 -15.46 -17.42
C ILE A 260 -2.42 -16.64 -18.11
N ALA A 261 -3.27 -16.39 -19.12
CA ALA A 261 -3.99 -17.41 -19.88
C ALA A 261 -3.04 -18.34 -20.66
N GLU A 262 -1.99 -17.79 -21.25
CA GLU A 262 -0.94 -18.56 -21.94
C GLU A 262 -0.19 -19.49 -20.98
N GLY A 263 0.11 -19.02 -19.76
CA GLY A 263 0.70 -19.87 -18.72
C GLY A 263 -0.26 -20.95 -18.23
N LYS A 264 -1.58 -20.68 -18.19
CA LYS A 264 -2.61 -21.64 -17.79
C LYS A 264 -2.85 -22.70 -18.85
N ASN A 265 -2.91 -22.32 -20.13
CA ASN A 265 -3.31 -23.16 -21.25
C ASN A 265 -2.22 -23.17 -22.35
N PRO A 266 -1.03 -23.74 -22.10
CA PRO A 266 0.13 -23.60 -23.00
C PRO A 266 -0.06 -24.26 -24.39
N ALA A 267 -1.06 -25.13 -24.55
CA ALA A 267 -1.40 -25.76 -25.83
C ALA A 267 -2.39 -24.94 -26.68
N GLN A 268 -3.01 -23.89 -26.11
CA GLN A 268 -3.99 -23.06 -26.80
C GLN A 268 -3.31 -21.97 -27.63
N ASN A 269 -3.78 -21.74 -28.86
CA ASN A 269 -3.30 -20.65 -29.68
C ASN A 269 -4.06 -19.35 -29.37
N TYR A 270 -3.34 -18.33 -28.90
CA TYR A 270 -3.87 -17.02 -28.59
C TYR A 270 -3.44 -15.92 -29.56
N GLU A 271 -2.88 -16.24 -30.73
CA GLU A 271 -2.33 -15.24 -31.66
C GLU A 271 -3.36 -14.20 -32.10
N ASN A 272 -4.58 -14.62 -32.45
CA ASN A 272 -5.67 -13.70 -32.80
C ASN A 272 -6.08 -12.81 -31.63
N MET A 273 -6.14 -13.36 -30.41
CA MET A 273 -6.42 -12.58 -29.20
C MET A 273 -5.35 -11.52 -28.96
N ARG A 274 -4.10 -11.89 -29.10
CA ARG A 274 -2.96 -10.97 -28.99
C ARG A 274 -3.06 -9.83 -30.01
N HIS A 275 -3.41 -10.17 -31.25
CA HIS A 275 -3.56 -9.17 -32.32
C HIS A 275 -4.66 -8.14 -31.99
N VAL A 276 -5.83 -8.58 -31.57
CA VAL A 276 -6.96 -7.70 -31.18
C VAL A 276 -6.60 -6.80 -30.00
N LEU A 277 -5.91 -7.33 -28.98
CA LEU A 277 -5.53 -6.53 -27.81
C LEU A 277 -4.41 -5.51 -28.11
N LEU A 278 -3.59 -5.71 -29.15
CA LEU A 278 -2.46 -4.84 -29.51
C LEU A 278 -2.75 -3.92 -30.70
N ALA A 279 -3.89 -4.01 -31.35
CA ALA A 279 -4.20 -3.34 -32.63
C ALA A 279 -3.99 -1.80 -32.63
N ASP A 280 -4.30 -1.10 -31.52
CA ASP A 280 -4.11 0.36 -31.41
C ASP A 280 -2.64 0.82 -31.33
N LYS A 281 -1.69 -0.06 -31.04
CA LYS A 281 -0.26 0.30 -31.05
C LYS A 281 0.30 0.42 -32.47
N GLN A 282 -0.27 -0.30 -33.43
CA GLN A 282 0.23 -0.31 -34.81
C GLN A 282 -0.26 0.88 -35.64
N GLU A 283 -1.44 1.41 -35.35
CA GLU A 283 -1.94 2.61 -36.08
C GLU A 283 -1.17 3.91 -35.75
N LYS A 284 -0.64 4.03 -34.54
CA LYS A 284 0.19 5.20 -34.15
C LYS A 284 1.63 5.10 -34.68
N GLU A 285 2.19 3.92 -34.85
CA GLU A 285 3.53 3.75 -35.42
C GLU A 285 3.52 3.92 -36.96
N ASN A 286 2.43 3.52 -37.62
CA ASN A 286 2.30 3.67 -39.08
C ASN A 286 1.77 5.04 -39.52
N GLY A 287 1.10 5.80 -38.64
CA GLY A 287 0.58 7.16 -38.92
C GLY A 287 1.59 8.30 -38.77
N GLY A 288 2.78 8.03 -38.20
CA GLY A 288 3.85 9.01 -37.98
C GLY A 288 4.83 9.23 -39.12
N SER A 289 4.68 8.52 -40.26
CA SER A 289 5.65 8.52 -41.37
C SER A 289 5.22 9.30 -42.63
N HIS A 290 4.11 10.05 -42.57
CA HIS A 290 3.70 10.92 -43.68
C HIS A 290 3.25 12.28 -43.16
N LYS A 291 4.23 13.18 -42.91
CA LYS A 291 4.12 14.62 -43.18
C LYS A 291 5.51 15.25 -43.20
#